data_efb37cd74f2d29e24ff0035f5de1cc43
#
_entry.id   efb37cd74f2d29e24ff0035f5de1cc43
#
_cell.length_a   1.000
_cell.length_b   1.000
_cell.length_c   1.000
_cell.angle_alpha   90.00
_cell.angle_beta   90.00
_cell.angle_gamma   90.00
#
_symmetry.space_group_name_H-M   'P 1'
#
loop_
_entity.id
_entity.type
_entity.pdbx_description
1 polymer ?
#
loop_
_entity_poly.entity_id
_entity_poly.type
_entity_poly.pdbx_seq_one_letter_code
_entity_poly.pdbx_strand_id
1 'polypeptide(L)'
;MLATENPRKGTAMTNTQNPQQTLECIDHDSAVQAIISAHQRAFGLETASTAVYKPAHNAIYNAANDACLRMGFIEIDADCVAKAWQSQAERTGRFDAAQWPTEPSDFGIQPLPRKNSFAPCPQQLGLYAVLPDAAWVARMARAGVPTVQLRFKSEDPAAVAREVQAAVKAVQGTDALLFINDHWQAAIDAGAYGVHLGQEDLDIADLSAIRQAGLRLGLSTHGYAEMMRADTHAPSYIAMGAVFPTTLKRMVTAA
;
A
#
# COMPACT_ATOMS: atom_id res chain seq x y z
N MET A 1 -5.22 -68.46 -47.44
CA MET A 1 -4.06 -67.73 -47.99
C MET A 1 -4.22 -66.27 -47.74
N LEU A 2 -3.19 -65.61 -47.36
CA LEU A 2 -2.93 -64.21 -47.10
C LEU A 2 -3.28 -63.71 -45.70
N ALA A 3 -2.20 -63.61 -44.91
CA ALA A 3 -2.09 -62.85 -43.68
C ALA A 3 -2.10 -61.34 -43.97
N THR A 4 -2.77 -60.59 -43.15
CA THR A 4 -2.65 -59.13 -43.13
C THR A 4 -2.10 -58.71 -41.77
N GLU A 5 -0.92 -58.11 -41.81
CA GLU A 5 -0.19 -57.59 -40.70
C GLU A 5 -0.93 -56.43 -40.00
N ASN A 6 -0.84 -56.40 -38.68
CA ASN A 6 -1.40 -55.38 -37.81
C ASN A 6 -0.30 -54.35 -37.47
N PRO A 7 -0.42 -53.06 -37.79
CA PRO A 7 0.57 -52.07 -37.39
C PRO A 7 0.40 -51.71 -35.91
N ARG A 8 1.48 -51.83 -35.16
CA ARG A 8 1.61 -51.43 -33.76
C ARG A 8 1.28 -49.95 -33.59
N LYS A 9 0.28 -49.64 -32.76
CA LYS A 9 0.00 -48.31 -32.25
C LYS A 9 1.07 -47.95 -31.23
N GLY A 10 1.92 -47.00 -31.57
CA GLY A 10 2.79 -46.33 -30.62
C GLY A 10 1.97 -45.51 -29.66
N THR A 11 2.03 -45.86 -28.38
CA THR A 11 1.43 -45.09 -27.30
C THR A 11 2.30 -43.85 -27.08
N ALA A 12 1.82 -42.68 -27.51
CA ALA A 12 2.38 -41.41 -27.10
C ALA A 12 2.09 -41.24 -25.62
N MET A 13 3.11 -41.28 -24.79
CA MET A 13 3.03 -40.87 -23.41
C MET A 13 2.87 -39.34 -23.40
N THR A 14 1.65 -38.89 -23.26
CA THR A 14 1.37 -37.51 -22.86
C THR A 14 1.79 -37.36 -21.42
N ASN A 15 2.90 -36.69 -21.22
CA ASN A 15 3.38 -36.27 -19.92
C ASN A 15 2.43 -35.16 -19.40
N THR A 16 1.30 -35.54 -18.83
CA THR A 16 0.44 -34.67 -18.06
C THR A 16 1.16 -34.39 -16.75
N GLN A 17 1.94 -33.32 -16.72
CA GLN A 17 2.44 -32.78 -15.45
C GLN A 17 1.23 -32.50 -14.55
N ASN A 18 1.18 -33.24 -13.45
CA ASN A 18 0.15 -33.13 -12.42
C ASN A 18 0.26 -31.73 -11.75
N PRO A 19 -0.79 -30.88 -11.74
CA PRO A 19 -0.72 -29.53 -11.19
C PRO A 19 -0.76 -29.47 -9.65
N GLN A 20 -0.66 -30.59 -8.98
CA GLN A 20 -0.55 -30.64 -7.51
C GLN A 20 0.91 -30.86 -7.10
N GLN A 21 1.75 -29.82 -7.25
CA GLN A 21 2.94 -29.72 -6.42
C GLN A 21 2.48 -29.50 -4.98
N THR A 22 2.62 -30.52 -4.14
CA THR A 22 2.45 -30.40 -2.69
C THR A 22 3.39 -29.31 -2.18
N LEU A 23 2.91 -28.47 -1.26
CA LEU A 23 3.59 -27.28 -0.68
C LEU A 23 5.03 -27.56 -0.14
N GLU A 24 5.45 -28.82 -0.06
CA GLU A 24 6.70 -29.26 0.56
C GLU A 24 7.88 -29.47 -0.41
N CYS A 25 7.67 -29.41 -1.74
CA CYS A 25 8.74 -29.71 -2.73
C CYS A 25 8.76 -28.72 -3.89
N ILE A 26 8.84 -27.43 -3.59
CA ILE A 26 9.02 -26.40 -4.61
C ILE A 26 10.52 -26.22 -4.84
N ASP A 27 10.97 -26.46 -6.09
CA ASP A 27 12.33 -26.11 -6.50
C ASP A 27 12.46 -24.58 -6.48
N HIS A 28 13.36 -24.09 -5.65
CA HIS A 28 13.54 -22.66 -5.37
C HIS A 28 13.80 -21.85 -6.65
N ASP A 29 14.80 -22.24 -7.43
CA ASP A 29 15.21 -21.49 -8.61
C ASP A 29 14.12 -21.47 -9.69
N SER A 30 13.45 -22.59 -9.89
CA SER A 30 12.31 -22.70 -10.83
C SER A 30 11.15 -21.80 -10.38
N ALA A 31 10.84 -21.76 -9.10
CA ALA A 31 9.78 -20.91 -8.55
C ALA A 31 10.12 -19.41 -8.68
N VAL A 32 11.35 -19.03 -8.34
CA VAL A 32 11.85 -17.64 -8.51
C VAL A 32 11.73 -17.21 -9.97
N GLN A 33 12.22 -18.02 -10.92
CA GLN A 33 12.15 -17.69 -12.34
C GLN A 33 10.70 -17.60 -12.85
N ALA A 34 9.80 -18.46 -12.36
CA ALA A 34 8.40 -18.44 -12.72
C ALA A 34 7.71 -17.13 -12.25
N ILE A 35 7.97 -16.71 -11.01
CA ILE A 35 7.46 -15.43 -10.47
C ILE A 35 7.99 -14.25 -11.29
N ILE A 36 9.31 -14.17 -11.50
CA ILE A 36 9.93 -13.08 -12.27
C ILE A 36 9.34 -13.03 -13.68
N SER A 37 9.26 -14.17 -14.37
CA SER A 37 8.74 -14.25 -15.73
C SER A 37 7.28 -13.76 -15.83
N ALA A 38 6.46 -14.04 -14.80
CA ALA A 38 5.07 -13.63 -14.77
C ALA A 38 4.88 -12.14 -14.47
N HIS A 39 5.75 -11.54 -13.63
CA HIS A 39 5.45 -10.26 -12.99
C HIS A 39 6.45 -9.13 -13.27
N GLN A 40 7.66 -9.41 -13.76
CA GLN A 40 8.70 -8.38 -13.96
C GLN A 40 8.23 -7.24 -14.88
N ARG A 41 7.40 -7.53 -15.87
CA ARG A 41 6.87 -6.49 -16.77
C ARG A 41 5.95 -5.49 -16.05
N ALA A 42 5.23 -5.94 -15.02
CA ALA A 42 4.27 -5.12 -14.27
C ALA A 42 4.92 -4.44 -13.06
N PHE A 43 5.86 -5.11 -12.38
CA PHE A 43 6.39 -4.70 -11.09
C PHE A 43 7.92 -4.58 -11.07
N GLY A 44 8.62 -5.01 -12.12
CA GLY A 44 10.08 -4.93 -12.16
C GLY A 44 10.54 -3.48 -12.26
N LEU A 45 11.48 -3.10 -11.40
CA LEU A 45 12.08 -1.78 -11.36
C LEU A 45 13.34 -1.75 -12.22
N GLU A 46 13.72 -0.56 -12.68
CA GLU A 46 14.93 -0.39 -13.49
C GLU A 46 16.21 -0.70 -12.71
N THR A 47 16.17 -0.51 -11.40
CA THR A 47 17.30 -0.76 -10.48
C THR A 47 17.04 -2.01 -9.66
N ALA A 48 17.89 -3.03 -9.82
CA ALA A 48 17.84 -4.19 -8.94
C ALA A 48 18.12 -3.79 -7.48
N SER A 49 17.45 -4.45 -6.55
CA SER A 49 17.74 -4.28 -5.12
C SER A 49 19.19 -4.68 -4.83
N THR A 50 19.84 -3.93 -3.94
CA THR A 50 21.16 -4.29 -3.39
C THR A 50 21.04 -5.29 -2.24
N ALA A 51 19.82 -5.61 -1.81
CA ALA A 51 19.57 -6.56 -0.74
C ALA A 51 19.92 -7.99 -1.16
N VAL A 52 20.51 -8.72 -0.23
CA VAL A 52 20.92 -10.11 -0.46
C VAL A 52 19.86 -11.02 0.16
N TYR A 53 19.25 -11.85 -0.67
CA TYR A 53 18.35 -12.90 -0.21
C TYR A 53 19.00 -13.79 0.84
N LYS A 54 18.27 -14.03 1.93
CA LYS A 54 18.64 -14.97 2.99
C LYS A 54 17.45 -15.89 3.28
N PRO A 55 17.62 -17.24 3.19
CA PRO A 55 16.56 -18.17 3.56
C PRO A 55 16.14 -17.97 5.02
N ALA A 56 14.84 -17.76 5.27
CA ALA A 56 14.34 -17.47 6.61
C ALA A 56 13.09 -18.29 6.99
N HIS A 57 12.32 -18.71 6.00
CA HIS A 57 11.00 -19.32 6.18
C HIS A 57 10.80 -20.55 5.28
N ASN A 58 9.55 -20.88 4.95
CA ASN A 58 9.23 -21.99 4.06
C ASN A 58 9.64 -21.72 2.59
N ALA A 59 9.54 -22.74 1.75
CA ALA A 59 9.98 -22.69 0.35
C ALA A 59 9.23 -21.60 -0.47
N ILE A 60 7.93 -21.39 -0.24
CA ILE A 60 7.11 -20.40 -0.95
C ILE A 60 7.56 -18.99 -0.59
N TYR A 61 7.63 -18.70 0.71
CA TYR A 61 8.12 -17.40 1.18
C TYR A 61 9.51 -17.11 0.61
N ASN A 62 10.42 -18.08 0.71
CA ASN A 62 11.80 -17.91 0.26
C ASN A 62 11.88 -17.60 -1.23
N ALA A 63 11.13 -18.32 -2.07
CA ALA A 63 11.10 -18.07 -3.51
C ALA A 63 10.47 -16.71 -3.86
N ALA A 64 9.38 -16.35 -3.19
CA ALA A 64 8.71 -15.08 -3.42
C ALA A 64 9.57 -13.88 -2.96
N ASN A 65 10.24 -13.99 -1.81
CA ASN A 65 11.14 -12.96 -1.31
C ASN A 65 12.33 -12.73 -2.26
N ASP A 66 13.01 -13.80 -2.68
CA ASP A 66 14.12 -13.71 -3.63
C ASP A 66 13.67 -13.13 -4.98
N ALA A 67 12.52 -13.55 -5.50
CA ALA A 67 11.97 -13.01 -6.73
C ALA A 67 11.68 -11.51 -6.62
N CYS A 68 11.05 -11.06 -5.52
CA CYS A 68 10.77 -9.64 -5.28
C CYS A 68 12.07 -8.81 -5.20
N LEU A 69 13.08 -9.28 -4.47
CA LEU A 69 14.38 -8.60 -4.41
C LEU A 69 15.03 -8.48 -5.80
N ARG A 70 15.01 -9.56 -6.60
CA ARG A 70 15.55 -9.54 -7.97
C ARG A 70 14.75 -8.62 -8.91
N MET A 71 13.47 -8.43 -8.67
CA MET A 71 12.64 -7.44 -9.38
C MET A 71 12.86 -6.01 -8.90
N GLY A 72 13.65 -5.77 -7.85
CA GLY A 72 14.01 -4.44 -7.36
C GLY A 72 13.26 -3.97 -6.12
N PHE A 73 12.41 -4.78 -5.52
CA PHE A 73 11.74 -4.43 -4.26
C PHE A 73 12.76 -4.25 -3.13
N ILE A 74 12.51 -3.30 -2.23
CA ILE A 74 13.27 -3.19 -0.98
C ILE A 74 12.94 -4.33 -0.03
N GLU A 75 13.84 -4.63 0.91
CA GLU A 75 13.71 -5.78 1.81
C GLU A 75 12.37 -5.86 2.54
N ILE A 76 11.89 -4.74 3.08
CA ILE A 76 10.65 -4.71 3.85
C ILE A 76 9.40 -4.96 3.00
N ASP A 77 9.39 -4.50 1.75
CA ASP A 77 8.28 -4.74 0.82
C ASP A 77 8.33 -6.16 0.27
N ALA A 78 9.53 -6.66 -0.05
CA ALA A 78 9.73 -8.06 -0.45
C ALA A 78 9.26 -9.03 0.65
N ASP A 79 9.54 -8.74 1.93
CA ASP A 79 9.05 -9.50 3.09
C ASP A 79 7.52 -9.49 3.18
N CYS A 80 6.89 -8.32 3.02
CA CYS A 80 5.43 -8.21 3.03
C CYS A 80 4.77 -9.05 1.94
N VAL A 81 5.26 -8.95 0.70
CA VAL A 81 4.72 -9.70 -0.44
C VAL A 81 4.97 -11.19 -0.29
N ALA A 82 6.14 -11.60 0.19
CA ALA A 82 6.47 -13.01 0.42
C ALA A 82 5.56 -13.65 1.48
N LYS A 83 5.27 -12.94 2.57
CA LYS A 83 4.30 -13.39 3.60
C LYS A 83 2.90 -13.52 3.01
N ALA A 84 2.47 -12.55 2.20
CA ALA A 84 1.18 -12.61 1.54
C ALA A 84 1.08 -13.79 0.57
N TRP A 85 2.16 -14.10 -0.16
CA TRP A 85 2.20 -15.25 -1.06
C TRP A 85 2.12 -16.59 -0.31
N GLN A 86 2.83 -16.68 0.82
CA GLN A 86 2.71 -17.83 1.71
C GLN A 86 1.26 -18.01 2.20
N SER A 87 0.64 -16.93 2.71
CA SER A 87 -0.75 -16.95 3.19
C SER A 87 -1.73 -17.32 2.08
N GLN A 88 -1.54 -16.79 0.86
CA GLN A 88 -2.33 -17.14 -0.32
C GLN A 88 -2.24 -18.64 -0.62
N ALA A 89 -1.04 -19.21 -0.60
CA ALA A 89 -0.84 -20.62 -0.87
C ALA A 89 -1.46 -21.50 0.22
N GLU A 90 -1.35 -21.12 1.49
CA GLU A 90 -2.02 -21.80 2.61
C GLU A 90 -3.54 -21.76 2.46
N ARG A 91 -4.11 -20.60 2.13
CA ARG A 91 -5.55 -20.41 1.92
C ARG A 91 -6.09 -21.18 0.71
N THR A 92 -5.33 -21.21 -0.39
CA THR A 92 -5.78 -21.84 -1.65
C THR A 92 -5.39 -23.31 -1.77
N GLY A 93 -4.50 -23.81 -0.89
CA GLY A 93 -3.98 -25.16 -0.94
C GLY A 93 -2.96 -25.41 -2.06
N ARG A 94 -2.48 -24.36 -2.75
CA ARG A 94 -1.53 -24.47 -3.85
C ARG A 94 -0.64 -23.22 -3.98
N PHE A 95 0.57 -23.42 -4.45
CA PHE A 95 1.41 -22.33 -4.95
C PHE A 95 1.13 -22.07 -6.44
N ASP A 96 0.95 -20.81 -6.81
CA ASP A 96 0.79 -20.38 -8.20
C ASP A 96 1.63 -19.13 -8.47
N ALA A 97 2.78 -19.33 -9.12
CA ALA A 97 3.72 -18.24 -9.41
C ALA A 97 3.15 -17.15 -10.32
N ALA A 98 2.10 -17.43 -11.10
CA ALA A 98 1.46 -16.47 -11.99
C ALA A 98 0.42 -15.59 -11.28
N GLN A 99 0.00 -15.96 -10.07
CA GLN A 99 -1.04 -15.25 -9.34
C GLN A 99 -0.44 -14.39 -8.22
N TRP A 100 -0.21 -13.10 -8.51
CA TRP A 100 0.22 -12.13 -7.50
C TRP A 100 -0.78 -12.05 -6.34
N PRO A 101 -0.32 -11.99 -5.07
CA PRO A 101 -1.24 -11.82 -3.94
C PRO A 101 -2.00 -10.49 -4.01
N THR A 102 -3.32 -10.56 -3.96
CA THR A 102 -4.21 -9.38 -4.01
C THR A 102 -5.28 -9.39 -2.94
N GLU A 103 -5.49 -10.54 -2.28
CA GLU A 103 -6.50 -10.64 -1.24
C GLU A 103 -6.03 -9.93 0.03
N PRO A 104 -6.81 -8.99 0.58
CA PRO A 104 -6.42 -8.24 1.79
C PRO A 104 -6.08 -9.16 2.97
N SER A 105 -6.80 -10.27 3.15
CA SER A 105 -6.54 -11.24 4.21
C SER A 105 -5.17 -11.89 4.13
N ASP A 106 -4.60 -12.05 2.92
CA ASP A 106 -3.27 -12.64 2.72
C ASP A 106 -2.18 -11.69 3.27
N PHE A 107 -2.44 -10.39 3.29
CA PHE A 107 -1.61 -9.36 3.92
C PHE A 107 -1.93 -9.13 5.41
N GLY A 108 -2.84 -9.90 6.00
CA GLY A 108 -3.26 -9.73 7.39
C GLY A 108 -4.23 -8.57 7.63
N ILE A 109 -4.73 -7.93 6.57
CA ILE A 109 -5.68 -6.82 6.65
C ILE A 109 -7.02 -7.35 7.19
N GLN A 110 -7.53 -6.69 8.21
CA GLN A 110 -8.81 -7.02 8.82
C GLN A 110 -9.93 -6.14 8.26
N PRO A 111 -11.17 -6.67 8.13
CA PRO A 111 -12.31 -5.87 7.69
C PRO A 111 -12.56 -4.64 8.59
N LEU A 112 -13.09 -3.58 7.98
CA LEU A 112 -13.57 -2.39 8.68
C LEU A 112 -15.09 -2.46 8.86
N PRO A 113 -15.66 -1.83 9.93
CA PRO A 113 -14.97 -1.06 10.98
C PRO A 113 -14.33 -1.96 12.05
N ARG A 114 -13.20 -1.53 12.61
CA ARG A 114 -12.55 -2.13 13.78
C ARG A 114 -12.86 -1.30 15.03
N LYS A 115 -12.68 -1.89 16.21
CA LYS A 115 -12.93 -1.21 17.50
C LYS A 115 -12.25 0.16 17.61
N ASN A 116 -11.06 0.28 17.03
CA ASN A 116 -10.25 1.50 17.08
C ASN A 116 -10.17 2.24 15.72
N SER A 117 -11.16 2.05 14.84
CA SER A 117 -11.21 2.77 13.56
C SER A 117 -11.39 4.27 13.78
N PHE A 118 -10.70 5.05 12.94
CA PHE A 118 -11.02 6.47 12.78
C PHE A 118 -12.37 6.66 12.11
N ALA A 119 -12.96 7.85 12.25
CA ALA A 119 -14.21 8.19 11.59
C ALA A 119 -14.07 8.01 10.06
N PRO A 120 -15.08 7.42 9.38
CA PRO A 120 -14.95 7.14 7.95
C PRO A 120 -14.96 8.42 7.11
N CYS A 121 -14.27 8.37 5.98
CA CYS A 121 -14.40 9.33 4.87
C CYS A 121 -15.41 8.83 3.84
N PRO A 122 -15.93 9.70 2.96
CA PRO A 122 -16.59 9.26 1.74
C PRO A 122 -15.68 8.33 0.94
N GLN A 123 -16.25 7.29 0.31
CA GLN A 123 -15.45 6.34 -0.50
C GLN A 123 -14.73 7.02 -1.69
N GLN A 124 -15.31 8.12 -2.18
CA GLN A 124 -14.73 8.92 -3.26
C GLN A 124 -14.45 10.33 -2.73
N LEU A 125 -13.20 10.61 -2.44
CA LEU A 125 -12.74 11.94 -2.02
C LEU A 125 -12.68 12.93 -3.20
N GLY A 126 -12.77 12.45 -4.44
CA GLY A 126 -12.69 13.25 -5.65
C GLY A 126 -11.31 13.88 -5.85
N LEU A 127 -11.28 15.06 -6.46
CA LEU A 127 -10.06 15.84 -6.59
C LEU A 127 -9.55 16.24 -5.20
N TYR A 128 -8.32 15.84 -4.88
CA TYR A 128 -7.67 16.13 -3.61
C TYR A 128 -6.55 17.17 -3.83
N ALA A 129 -6.77 18.41 -3.45
CA ALA A 129 -5.82 19.49 -3.66
C ALA A 129 -4.95 19.74 -2.43
N VAL A 130 -3.63 19.68 -2.57
CA VAL A 130 -2.64 20.01 -1.54
C VAL A 130 -2.19 21.46 -1.73
N LEU A 131 -2.39 22.30 -0.72
CA LEU A 131 -2.37 23.76 -0.83
C LEU A 131 -1.46 24.39 0.24
N PRO A 132 -0.68 25.42 -0.11
CA PRO A 132 0.37 25.94 0.78
C PRO A 132 -0.15 26.84 1.91
N ASP A 133 -1.34 27.45 1.75
CA ASP A 133 -1.88 28.44 2.68
C ASP A 133 -3.42 28.46 2.67
N ALA A 134 -4.01 29.15 3.66
CA ALA A 134 -5.44 29.27 3.83
C ALA A 134 -6.13 30.08 2.71
N ALA A 135 -5.41 30.99 2.05
CA ALA A 135 -5.97 31.74 0.92
C ALA A 135 -6.21 30.82 -0.28
N TRP A 136 -5.30 29.91 -0.56
CA TRP A 136 -5.48 28.87 -1.57
C TRP A 136 -6.56 27.87 -1.17
N VAL A 137 -6.64 27.46 0.10
CA VAL A 137 -7.74 26.63 0.62
C VAL A 137 -9.09 27.30 0.34
N ALA A 138 -9.23 28.58 0.69
CA ALA A 138 -10.43 29.35 0.43
C ALA A 138 -10.82 29.40 -1.05
N ARG A 139 -9.83 29.61 -1.93
CA ARG A 139 -10.03 29.68 -3.38
C ARG A 139 -10.50 28.36 -3.95
N MET A 140 -9.86 27.26 -3.57
CA MET A 140 -10.20 25.93 -4.10
C MET A 140 -11.53 25.42 -3.54
N ALA A 141 -11.81 25.63 -2.26
CA ALA A 141 -13.09 25.25 -1.66
C ALA A 141 -14.27 25.99 -2.34
N ARG A 142 -14.14 27.31 -2.58
CA ARG A 142 -15.15 28.08 -3.32
C ARG A 142 -15.29 27.67 -4.78
N ALA A 143 -14.24 27.17 -5.39
CA ALA A 143 -14.27 26.62 -6.76
C ALA A 143 -14.90 25.23 -6.83
N GLY A 144 -15.34 24.65 -5.69
CA GLY A 144 -16.00 23.35 -5.65
C GLY A 144 -15.05 22.16 -5.59
N VAL A 145 -13.78 22.34 -5.21
CA VAL A 145 -12.87 21.24 -4.99
C VAL A 145 -13.34 20.46 -3.75
N PRO A 146 -13.67 19.16 -3.88
CA PRO A 146 -14.35 18.41 -2.81
C PRO A 146 -13.43 18.08 -1.63
N THR A 147 -12.12 17.96 -1.84
CA THR A 147 -11.16 17.67 -0.77
C THR A 147 -9.93 18.56 -0.90
N VAL A 148 -9.60 19.24 0.18
CA VAL A 148 -8.45 20.15 0.25
C VAL A 148 -7.57 19.81 1.44
N GLN A 149 -6.26 19.93 1.28
CA GLN A 149 -5.29 19.77 2.35
C GLN A 149 -4.48 21.04 2.51
N LEU A 150 -4.47 21.60 3.71
CA LEU A 150 -3.53 22.65 4.07
C LEU A 150 -2.17 22.03 4.41
N ARG A 151 -1.15 22.30 3.59
CA ARG A 151 0.24 21.90 3.83
C ARG A 151 1.10 23.14 4.05
N PHE A 152 0.85 23.81 5.17
CA PHE A 152 1.57 24.99 5.61
C PHE A 152 2.83 24.58 6.36
N LYS A 153 3.99 25.06 5.90
CA LYS A 153 5.28 24.75 6.53
C LYS A 153 5.78 25.96 7.30
N SER A 154 5.82 25.84 8.62
CA SER A 154 6.36 26.84 9.54
C SER A 154 6.80 26.16 10.82
N GLU A 155 7.88 26.65 11.41
CA GLU A 155 8.36 26.25 12.75
C GLU A 155 7.77 27.13 13.87
N ASP A 156 7.04 28.21 13.52
CA ASP A 156 6.33 29.05 14.47
C ASP A 156 4.93 28.48 14.78
N PRO A 157 4.71 27.92 15.98
CA PRO A 157 3.42 27.33 16.36
C PRO A 157 2.26 28.34 16.29
N ALA A 158 2.53 29.62 16.58
CA ALA A 158 1.51 30.65 16.53
C ALA A 158 1.09 30.97 15.08
N ALA A 159 2.05 30.95 14.14
CA ALA A 159 1.74 31.07 12.71
C ALA A 159 0.94 29.86 12.21
N VAL A 160 1.32 28.66 12.60
CA VAL A 160 0.59 27.42 12.28
C VAL A 160 -0.86 27.49 12.79
N ALA A 161 -1.05 27.85 14.06
CA ALA A 161 -2.39 27.96 14.66
C ALA A 161 -3.27 28.98 13.92
N ARG A 162 -2.73 30.15 13.59
CA ARG A 162 -3.47 31.17 12.82
C ARG A 162 -3.85 30.67 11.43
N GLU A 163 -2.94 30.01 10.74
CA GLU A 163 -3.16 29.53 9.38
C GLU A 163 -4.17 28.38 9.34
N VAL A 164 -4.09 27.45 10.29
CA VAL A 164 -5.06 26.35 10.42
C VAL A 164 -6.46 26.89 10.73
N GLN A 165 -6.58 27.84 11.69
CA GLN A 165 -7.86 28.48 12.01
C GLN A 165 -8.45 29.23 10.80
N ALA A 166 -7.60 29.94 10.05
CA ALA A 166 -8.02 30.64 8.84
C ALA A 166 -8.53 29.65 7.77
N ALA A 167 -7.85 28.51 7.58
CA ALA A 167 -8.27 27.48 6.64
C ALA A 167 -9.60 26.82 7.06
N VAL A 168 -9.77 26.49 8.34
CA VAL A 168 -11.04 25.95 8.87
C VAL A 168 -12.19 26.92 8.64
N LYS A 169 -11.97 28.21 8.91
CA LYS A 169 -12.96 29.25 8.63
C LYS A 169 -13.27 29.40 7.13
N ALA A 170 -12.25 29.23 6.28
CA ALA A 170 -12.36 29.41 4.84
C ALA A 170 -13.24 28.34 4.15
N VAL A 171 -13.35 27.14 4.71
CA VAL A 171 -14.19 26.07 4.17
C VAL A 171 -15.63 26.08 4.72
N GLN A 172 -15.92 26.91 5.71
CA GLN A 172 -17.27 27.03 6.25
C GLN A 172 -18.26 27.49 5.17
N GLY A 173 -19.39 26.80 5.07
CA GLY A 173 -20.41 27.06 4.05
C GLY A 173 -20.07 26.52 2.66
N THR A 174 -19.02 25.66 2.56
CA THR A 174 -18.71 24.87 1.35
C THR A 174 -18.83 23.39 1.67
N ASP A 175 -18.85 22.53 0.64
CA ASP A 175 -18.84 21.07 0.80
C ASP A 175 -17.41 20.50 0.89
N ALA A 176 -16.38 21.33 0.92
CA ALA A 176 -14.99 20.91 0.92
C ALA A 176 -14.57 20.24 2.24
N LEU A 177 -13.99 19.06 2.15
CA LEU A 177 -13.40 18.35 3.27
C LEU A 177 -11.97 18.83 3.50
N LEU A 178 -11.70 19.47 4.65
CA LEU A 178 -10.38 20.03 4.96
C LEU A 178 -9.55 19.10 5.82
N PHE A 179 -8.42 18.66 5.29
CA PHE A 179 -7.37 17.98 6.04
C PHE A 179 -6.21 18.92 6.36
N ILE A 180 -5.64 18.81 7.56
CA ILE A 180 -4.43 19.55 7.98
C ILE A 180 -3.25 18.61 7.91
N ASN A 181 -2.18 19.01 7.21
CA ASN A 181 -0.96 18.21 7.10
C ASN A 181 -0.09 18.40 8.34
N ASP A 182 0.39 17.31 8.96
CA ASP A 182 1.33 17.20 10.08
C ASP A 182 0.87 17.87 11.40
N HIS A 183 0.24 19.03 11.36
CA HIS A 183 -0.11 19.86 12.53
C HIS A 183 -1.38 19.38 13.25
N TRP A 184 -1.37 18.15 13.76
CA TRP A 184 -2.55 17.50 14.32
C TRP A 184 -3.12 18.20 15.56
N GLN A 185 -2.28 18.80 16.44
CA GLN A 185 -2.74 19.56 17.60
C GLN A 185 -3.54 20.79 17.18
N ALA A 186 -2.99 21.58 16.25
CA ALA A 186 -3.70 22.75 15.72
C ALA A 186 -4.99 22.37 14.99
N ALA A 187 -5.03 21.20 14.34
CA ALA A 187 -6.24 20.66 13.70
C ALA A 187 -7.32 20.30 14.72
N ILE A 188 -6.95 19.72 15.86
CA ILE A 188 -7.87 19.43 16.98
C ILE A 188 -8.43 20.75 17.54
N ASP A 189 -7.56 21.70 17.86
CA ASP A 189 -7.93 22.97 18.49
C ASP A 189 -8.85 23.80 17.59
N ALA A 190 -8.65 23.74 16.27
CA ALA A 190 -9.45 24.46 15.29
C ALA A 190 -10.73 23.71 14.86
N GLY A 191 -10.89 22.44 15.23
CA GLY A 191 -12.03 21.62 14.81
C GLY A 191 -12.03 21.33 13.31
N ALA A 192 -10.88 20.97 12.74
CA ALA A 192 -10.76 20.58 11.34
C ALA A 192 -11.53 19.29 11.04
N TYR A 193 -11.78 18.99 9.76
CA TYR A 193 -12.41 17.74 9.34
C TYR A 193 -11.51 16.53 9.60
N GLY A 194 -10.22 16.67 9.36
CA GLY A 194 -9.25 15.59 9.56
C GLY A 194 -7.80 16.09 9.51
N VAL A 195 -6.90 15.13 9.72
CA VAL A 195 -5.46 15.32 9.60
C VAL A 195 -4.89 14.35 8.58
N HIS A 196 -3.79 14.73 7.94
CA HIS A 196 -3.01 13.87 7.07
C HIS A 196 -1.58 13.81 7.58
N LEU A 197 -1.09 12.60 7.88
CA LEU A 197 0.22 12.36 8.49
C LEU A 197 1.10 11.51 7.58
N GLY A 198 2.41 11.71 7.66
CA GLY A 198 3.42 10.84 7.10
C GLY A 198 3.76 9.67 8.01
N GLN A 199 4.63 8.77 7.53
CA GLN A 199 5.10 7.63 8.33
C GLN A 199 5.91 8.05 9.56
N GLU A 200 6.66 9.16 9.45
CA GLU A 200 7.46 9.73 10.53
C GLU A 200 6.58 10.28 11.67
N ASP A 201 5.42 10.83 11.31
CA ASP A 201 4.50 11.43 12.27
C ASP A 201 3.77 10.39 13.13
N LEU A 202 3.64 9.15 12.64
CA LEU A 202 2.98 8.06 13.36
C LEU A 202 3.64 7.72 14.70
N ASP A 203 4.94 7.96 14.82
CA ASP A 203 5.71 7.66 16.03
C ASP A 203 5.59 8.76 17.11
N ILE A 204 5.14 9.97 16.73
CA ILE A 204 5.10 11.15 17.60
C ILE A 204 3.68 11.71 17.81
N ALA A 205 2.74 11.45 16.90
CA ALA A 205 1.37 11.95 17.01
C ALA A 205 0.56 11.18 18.06
N ASP A 206 -0.20 11.89 18.88
CA ASP A 206 -1.20 11.26 19.76
C ASP A 206 -2.46 10.87 18.95
N LEU A 207 -2.39 9.67 18.36
CA LEU A 207 -3.50 9.12 17.58
C LEU A 207 -4.79 8.93 18.42
N SER A 208 -4.65 8.75 19.73
CA SER A 208 -5.79 8.70 20.66
C SER A 208 -6.50 10.04 20.77
N ALA A 209 -5.76 11.13 20.94
CA ALA A 209 -6.31 12.48 21.00
C ALA A 209 -7.00 12.85 19.67
N ILE A 210 -6.37 12.55 18.53
CA ILE A 210 -6.96 12.78 17.19
C ILE A 210 -8.29 12.03 17.05
N ARG A 211 -8.34 10.76 17.46
CA ARG A 211 -9.56 9.92 17.40
C ARG A 211 -10.64 10.43 18.34
N GLN A 212 -10.28 10.79 19.58
CA GLN A 212 -11.24 11.33 20.56
C GLN A 212 -11.82 12.67 20.12
N ALA A 213 -11.06 13.49 19.41
CA ALA A 213 -11.54 14.72 18.79
C ALA A 213 -12.46 14.47 17.59
N GLY A 214 -12.65 13.22 17.15
CA GLY A 214 -13.51 12.86 16.04
C GLY A 214 -12.95 13.19 14.66
N LEU A 215 -11.66 13.53 14.57
CA LEU A 215 -11.00 13.83 13.31
C LEU A 215 -10.78 12.56 12.49
N ARG A 216 -10.84 12.71 11.16
CA ARG A 216 -10.41 11.68 10.21
C ARG A 216 -8.90 11.66 10.12
N LEU A 217 -8.34 10.48 9.90
CA LEU A 217 -6.91 10.28 9.73
C LEU A 217 -6.62 9.79 8.31
N GLY A 218 -5.84 10.54 7.56
CA GLY A 218 -5.21 10.10 6.33
C GLY A 218 -3.74 9.76 6.58
N LEU A 219 -3.22 8.70 5.96
CA LEU A 219 -1.83 8.29 6.08
C LEU A 219 -1.18 8.16 4.71
N SER A 220 -0.02 8.82 4.51
CA SER A 220 0.82 8.63 3.35
C SER A 220 1.56 7.30 3.41
N THR A 221 1.64 6.60 2.28
CA THR A 221 2.40 5.35 2.13
C THR A 221 3.11 5.29 0.78
N HIS A 222 4.24 4.58 0.71
CA HIS A 222 5.08 4.50 -0.49
C HIS A 222 5.28 3.07 -0.98
N GLY A 223 4.97 2.05 -0.17
CA GLY A 223 5.12 0.64 -0.49
C GLY A 223 4.22 -0.25 0.36
N TYR A 224 4.37 -1.56 0.20
CA TYR A 224 3.55 -2.56 0.89
C TYR A 224 3.70 -2.50 2.41
N ALA A 225 4.94 -2.42 2.90
CA ALA A 225 5.22 -2.40 4.33
C ALA A 225 4.59 -1.18 5.03
N GLU A 226 4.69 -0.01 4.40
CA GLU A 226 4.07 1.21 4.93
C GLU A 226 2.54 1.14 4.88
N MET A 227 1.95 0.53 3.84
CA MET A 227 0.50 0.29 3.78
C MET A 227 0.05 -0.64 4.90
N MET A 228 0.77 -1.73 5.15
CA MET A 228 0.45 -2.66 6.24
C MET A 228 0.60 -1.99 7.60
N ARG A 229 1.67 -1.21 7.80
CA ARG A 229 1.84 -0.40 9.02
C ARG A 229 0.68 0.58 9.21
N ALA A 230 0.32 1.32 8.17
CA ALA A 230 -0.79 2.27 8.21
C ALA A 230 -2.11 1.59 8.57
N ASP A 231 -2.40 0.41 7.99
CA ASP A 231 -3.62 -0.35 8.24
C ASP A 231 -3.80 -0.75 9.71
N THR A 232 -2.70 -1.01 10.45
CA THR A 232 -2.78 -1.34 11.89
C THR A 232 -3.43 -0.24 12.73
N HIS A 233 -3.37 1.01 12.28
CA HIS A 233 -3.98 2.16 12.94
C HIS A 233 -5.44 2.40 12.54
N ALA A 234 -5.97 1.61 11.59
CA ALA A 234 -7.33 1.72 11.05
C ALA A 234 -7.71 3.16 10.66
N PRO A 235 -6.92 3.81 9.77
CA PRO A 235 -7.14 5.19 9.37
C PRO A 235 -8.41 5.36 8.55
N SER A 236 -8.81 6.59 8.31
CA SER A 236 -9.96 6.92 7.46
C SER A 236 -9.67 6.68 5.98
N TYR A 237 -8.42 6.85 5.56
CA TYR A 237 -7.90 6.48 4.25
C TYR A 237 -6.38 6.33 4.27
N ILE A 238 -5.87 5.60 3.29
CA ILE A 238 -4.44 5.46 3.00
C ILE A 238 -4.19 6.09 1.62
N ALA A 239 -3.17 6.94 1.52
CA ALA A 239 -2.72 7.56 0.28
C ALA A 239 -1.44 6.90 -0.18
N MET A 240 -1.44 6.31 -1.39
CA MET A 240 -0.25 5.76 -2.02
C MET A 240 0.37 6.81 -2.96
N GLY A 241 1.63 7.10 -2.79
CA GLY A 241 2.39 8.03 -3.63
C GLY A 241 3.59 8.67 -2.90
N ALA A 242 4.55 9.25 -3.62
CA ALA A 242 4.41 9.71 -5.00
C ALA A 242 4.58 8.53 -5.99
N VAL A 243 3.70 8.43 -6.98
CA VAL A 243 3.76 7.44 -8.06
C VAL A 243 4.82 7.81 -9.11
N PHE A 244 5.14 9.10 -9.23
CA PHE A 244 6.14 9.62 -10.15
C PHE A 244 7.24 10.37 -9.40
N PRO A 245 8.45 10.46 -9.96
CA PRO A 245 9.52 11.25 -9.39
C PRO A 245 9.06 12.68 -9.06
N THR A 246 9.38 13.17 -7.87
CA THR A 246 8.99 14.50 -7.40
C THR A 246 10.15 15.22 -6.75
N THR A 247 10.21 16.55 -6.93
CA THR A 247 11.16 17.43 -6.25
C THR A 247 10.57 18.06 -4.98
N LEU A 248 9.26 17.88 -4.74
CA LEU A 248 8.56 18.50 -3.62
C LEU A 248 8.85 17.85 -2.27
N LYS A 249 9.25 16.58 -2.27
CA LYS A 249 9.74 15.85 -1.11
C LYS A 249 10.98 15.08 -1.55
N ARG A 250 12.11 15.21 -0.84
CA ARG A 250 13.19 14.22 -0.96
C ARG A 250 12.65 12.91 -0.40
N MET A 251 12.19 12.08 -1.29
CA MET A 251 11.86 10.71 -0.94
C MET A 251 13.16 9.92 -1.03
N VAL A 252 13.51 9.22 0.04
CA VAL A 252 14.25 7.99 -0.11
C VAL A 252 13.21 7.06 -0.74
N THR A 253 13.13 7.11 -2.08
CA THR A 253 12.26 6.20 -2.82
C THR A 253 12.70 4.80 -2.46
N ALA A 254 11.86 4.12 -1.68
CA ALA A 254 11.68 2.73 -1.86
C ALA A 254 11.19 2.60 -3.33
N ALA A 255 12.13 2.40 -4.21
CA ALA A 255 11.83 1.97 -5.56
C ALA A 255 11.39 0.53 -5.47
#